data_42b97ddb06cc65e84b7aaff7e3f7870a
#
_entry.id   42b97ddb06cc65e84b7aaff7e3f7870a
#
_cell.length_a   1.000
_cell.length_b   1.000
_cell.length_c   1.000
_cell.angle_alpha   90.00
_cell.angle_beta   90.00
_cell.angle_gamma   90.00
#
_symmetry.space_group_name_H-M   'P 1'
#
loop_
_entity.id
_entity.type
_entity.pdbx_description
1 polymer ?
#
loop_
_entity_poly.entity_id
_entity_poly.type
_entity_poly.pdbx_seq_one_letter_code
_entity_poly.pdbx_strand_id
1 'polypeptide(L)'
;MAGGEPLKNAPADNCANMGFSFLTGADDMGFYRNVLTSYTQAMFDSLQLAHPLSADKQPLFRHRINLVPGKQHHIDYRPTTPWLKQFSRNPYPKTVLWEDFDMDGRHRSGFYNLQVLARPSDNRTNYEMNINGNHVDLRISDVKYTTVQKDPQWGIEMKFYRDYSEATGGKVRLYLCEQLVDLSKPVEITINGKKVFSGKVKASLQSMVSSCAEYFDPCRVYPAYIDLAY
;
A
#
# COMPACT_ATOMS: atom_id res chain seq x y z
N MET A 1 -17.83 0.73 -7.76
CA MET A 1 -17.70 -0.65 -8.29
C MET A 1 -18.75 -1.50 -7.59
N ALA A 2 -19.46 -2.33 -8.31
CA ALA A 2 -20.41 -3.29 -7.72
C ALA A 2 -19.75 -4.68 -7.78
N GLY A 3 -19.22 -5.14 -6.70
CA GLY A 3 -18.55 -6.43 -6.62
C GLY A 3 -18.06 -6.68 -5.19
N GLY A 4 -17.63 -7.87 -4.90
CA GLY A 4 -16.94 -8.22 -3.67
C GLY A 4 -15.67 -8.95 -4.06
N GLU A 5 -14.53 -8.44 -3.65
CA GLU A 5 -13.25 -9.09 -3.90
C GLU A 5 -12.74 -9.72 -2.62
N PRO A 6 -12.21 -10.95 -2.68
CA PRO A 6 -11.45 -11.50 -1.57
C PRO A 6 -10.23 -10.60 -1.30
N LEU A 7 -10.11 -10.09 -0.08
CA LEU A 7 -9.04 -9.18 0.31
C LEU A 7 -7.62 -9.77 0.14
N LYS A 8 -7.51 -11.09 0.08
CA LYS A 8 -6.26 -11.77 -0.26
C LYS A 8 -5.71 -11.37 -1.63
N ASN A 9 -6.59 -11.05 -2.60
CA ASN A 9 -6.20 -10.64 -3.95
C ASN A 9 -6.23 -9.11 -4.14
N ALA A 10 -6.62 -8.36 -3.10
CA ALA A 10 -6.70 -6.90 -3.11
C ALA A 10 -6.31 -6.35 -1.73
N PRO A 11 -5.03 -6.39 -1.34
CA PRO A 11 -4.58 -5.92 -0.04
C PRO A 11 -4.99 -4.48 0.21
N ALA A 12 -5.76 -4.24 1.26
CA ALA A 12 -6.24 -2.93 1.62
C ALA A 12 -5.11 -1.98 2.07
N ASP A 13 -3.97 -2.55 2.50
CA ASP A 13 -2.75 -1.82 2.87
C ASP A 13 -2.33 -0.85 1.77
N ASN A 14 -2.43 -1.26 0.51
CA ASN A 14 -2.06 -0.46 -0.66
C ASN A 14 -2.93 0.80 -0.86
N CYS A 15 -4.03 0.91 -0.13
CA CYS A 15 -4.95 2.06 -0.17
C CYS A 15 -4.70 3.09 0.94
N ALA A 16 -3.65 2.94 1.76
CA ALA A 16 -3.40 3.77 2.94
C ALA A 16 -3.45 5.28 2.65
N ASN A 17 -2.87 5.72 1.54
CA ASN A 17 -2.69 7.14 1.21
C ASN A 17 -3.75 7.71 0.24
N MET A 18 -4.87 7.01 0.04
CA MET A 18 -5.92 7.45 -0.90
C MET A 18 -7.31 7.41 -0.28
N GLY A 19 -8.25 8.10 -0.89
CA GLY A 19 -9.68 7.88 -0.62
C GLY A 19 -10.15 6.63 -1.36
N PHE A 20 -10.76 5.69 -0.65
CA PHE A 20 -11.31 4.46 -1.20
C PHE A 20 -12.83 4.39 -1.03
N SER A 21 -13.57 4.19 -2.11
CA SER A 21 -15.03 4.03 -2.05
C SER A 21 -15.50 2.77 -2.75
N PHE A 22 -16.30 1.99 -2.04
CA PHE A 22 -16.83 0.72 -2.51
C PHE A 22 -18.29 0.56 -2.07
N LEU A 23 -19.17 0.23 -3.02
CA LEU A 23 -20.61 0.04 -2.76
C LEU A 23 -21.04 -1.32 -3.30
N THR A 24 -21.90 -2.00 -2.54
CA THR A 24 -22.56 -3.26 -2.95
C THR A 24 -23.98 -3.24 -2.49
N GLY A 25 -24.92 -3.85 -3.23
CA GLY A 25 -26.28 -4.04 -2.74
C GLY A 25 -26.29 -4.96 -1.52
N ALA A 26 -27.05 -4.62 -0.48
CA ALA A 26 -27.17 -5.45 0.71
C ALA A 26 -27.75 -6.84 0.40
N ASP A 27 -28.58 -6.93 -0.65
CA ASP A 27 -29.23 -8.16 -1.11
C ASP A 27 -28.48 -8.82 -2.30
N ASP A 28 -27.26 -8.34 -2.63
CA ASP A 28 -26.41 -8.94 -3.67
C ASP A 28 -25.66 -10.16 -3.12
N MET A 29 -26.36 -11.28 -3.05
CA MET A 29 -25.85 -12.53 -2.50
C MET A 29 -25.00 -13.33 -3.50
N GLY A 30 -25.02 -12.98 -4.79
CA GLY A 30 -24.25 -13.66 -5.82
C GLY A 30 -22.75 -13.63 -5.52
N PHE A 31 -22.09 -14.77 -5.50
CA PHE A 31 -20.69 -14.91 -5.13
C PHE A 31 -20.34 -14.29 -3.77
N TYR A 32 -21.29 -14.20 -2.86
CA TYR A 32 -21.12 -13.61 -1.52
C TYR A 32 -20.66 -12.14 -1.53
N ARG A 33 -21.00 -11.37 -2.56
CA ARG A 33 -20.52 -9.98 -2.72
C ARG A 33 -20.86 -9.08 -1.55
N ASN A 34 -22.07 -9.18 -1.00
CA ASN A 34 -22.46 -8.44 0.19
C ASN A 34 -21.63 -8.84 1.43
N VAL A 35 -21.37 -10.11 1.64
CA VAL A 35 -20.56 -10.62 2.77
C VAL A 35 -19.10 -10.19 2.61
N LEU A 36 -18.53 -10.34 1.42
CA LEU A 36 -17.15 -9.92 1.12
C LEU A 36 -16.98 -8.40 1.30
N THR A 37 -17.99 -7.62 0.92
CA THR A 37 -17.99 -6.16 1.15
C THR A 37 -17.98 -5.82 2.64
N SER A 38 -18.74 -6.55 3.47
CA SER A 38 -18.68 -6.37 4.94
C SER A 38 -17.30 -6.69 5.51
N TYR A 39 -16.64 -7.74 5.00
CA TYR A 39 -15.28 -8.07 5.40
C TYR A 39 -14.27 -7.01 4.95
N THR A 40 -14.46 -6.46 3.73
CA THR A 40 -13.65 -5.34 3.23
C THR A 40 -13.80 -4.12 4.14
N GLN A 41 -15.03 -3.76 4.52
CA GLN A 41 -15.28 -2.67 5.46
C GLN A 41 -14.57 -2.90 6.79
N ALA A 42 -14.77 -4.07 7.41
CA ALA A 42 -14.14 -4.40 8.69
C ALA A 42 -12.61 -4.37 8.62
N MET A 43 -12.01 -4.75 7.48
CA MET A 43 -10.57 -4.66 7.26
C MET A 43 -10.11 -3.20 7.21
N PHE A 44 -10.78 -2.35 6.44
CA PHE A 44 -10.43 -0.91 6.38
C PHE A 44 -10.61 -0.23 7.73
N ASP A 45 -11.69 -0.51 8.46
CA ASP A 45 -11.92 -0.01 9.82
C ASP A 45 -10.77 -0.41 10.76
N SER A 46 -10.35 -1.68 10.70
CA SER A 46 -9.25 -2.21 11.51
C SER A 46 -7.91 -1.55 11.17
N LEU A 47 -7.62 -1.39 9.88
CA LEU A 47 -6.38 -0.73 9.41
C LEU A 47 -6.38 0.76 9.77
N GLN A 48 -7.51 1.45 9.67
CA GLN A 48 -7.64 2.85 10.07
C GLN A 48 -7.45 3.01 11.58
N LEU A 49 -7.94 2.07 12.37
CA LEU A 49 -7.74 2.06 13.83
C LEU A 49 -6.26 1.81 14.20
N ALA A 50 -5.61 0.88 13.51
CA ALA A 50 -4.20 0.55 13.73
C ALA A 50 -3.25 1.66 13.26
N HIS A 51 -3.58 2.31 12.14
CA HIS A 51 -2.78 3.35 11.49
C HIS A 51 -3.64 4.59 11.20
N PRO A 52 -4.08 5.35 12.23
CA PRO A 52 -5.00 6.47 12.03
C PRO A 52 -4.36 7.64 11.30
N LEU A 53 -3.06 7.84 11.48
CA LEU A 53 -2.30 8.96 10.94
C LEU A 53 -0.95 8.50 10.40
N SER A 54 -0.52 9.14 9.33
CA SER A 54 0.85 9.04 8.82
C SER A 54 1.87 9.74 9.74
N ALA A 55 3.15 9.58 9.45
CA ALA A 55 4.23 10.25 10.18
C ALA A 55 4.10 11.78 10.15
N ASP A 56 3.55 12.37 9.10
CA ASP A 56 3.25 13.81 8.96
C ASP A 56 1.80 14.18 9.36
N LYS A 57 1.14 13.32 10.15
CA LYS A 57 -0.19 13.55 10.73
C LYS A 57 -1.33 13.66 9.71
N GLN A 58 -1.16 13.08 8.51
CA GLN A 58 -2.25 12.99 7.56
C GLN A 58 -3.11 11.75 7.83
N PRO A 59 -4.44 11.83 7.70
CA PRO A 59 -5.31 10.66 7.87
C PRO A 59 -5.02 9.58 6.84
N LEU A 60 -4.83 8.34 7.31
CA LEU A 60 -4.68 7.15 6.48
C LEU A 60 -6.01 6.40 6.33
N PHE A 61 -6.09 5.51 5.35
CA PHE A 61 -7.24 4.62 5.11
C PHE A 61 -8.59 5.31 5.07
N ARG A 62 -8.66 6.51 4.48
CA ARG A 62 -9.94 7.22 4.29
C ARG A 62 -10.83 6.41 3.36
N HIS A 63 -11.94 5.90 3.89
CA HIS A 63 -12.79 5.03 3.11
C HIS A 63 -14.28 5.31 3.31
N ARG A 64 -15.07 4.88 2.33
CA ARG A 64 -16.53 4.85 2.34
C ARG A 64 -16.97 3.54 1.70
N ILE A 65 -17.20 2.54 2.54
CA ILE A 65 -17.62 1.20 2.11
C ILE A 65 -19.01 0.97 2.68
N ASN A 66 -20.01 0.74 1.83
CA ASN A 66 -21.39 0.62 2.27
C ASN A 66 -22.11 -0.51 1.55
N LEU A 67 -22.99 -1.20 2.30
CA LEU A 67 -24.04 -2.03 1.76
C LEU A 67 -25.30 -1.15 1.56
N VAL A 68 -25.83 -1.12 0.35
CA VAL A 68 -27.00 -0.31 -0.02
C VAL A 68 -28.26 -1.12 0.25
N PRO A 69 -29.10 -0.74 1.24
CA PRO A 69 -30.29 -1.51 1.63
C PRO A 69 -31.28 -1.67 0.47
N GLY A 70 -31.90 -2.86 0.37
CA GLY A 70 -32.93 -3.17 -0.64
C GLY A 70 -32.40 -3.19 -2.08
N LYS A 71 -31.10 -3.28 -2.28
CA LYS A 71 -30.47 -3.37 -3.61
C LYS A 71 -29.74 -4.68 -3.78
N GLN A 72 -29.87 -5.22 -4.98
CA GLN A 72 -29.08 -6.35 -5.48
C GLN A 72 -27.87 -5.85 -6.25
N HIS A 73 -27.50 -6.51 -7.35
CA HIS A 73 -26.30 -6.19 -8.15
C HIS A 73 -26.33 -4.78 -8.77
N HIS A 74 -27.51 -4.28 -9.13
CA HIS A 74 -27.64 -2.93 -9.71
C HIS A 74 -27.79 -1.88 -8.63
N ILE A 75 -26.75 -1.06 -8.49
CA ILE A 75 -26.70 0.07 -7.53
C ILE A 75 -26.33 1.36 -8.25
N ASP A 76 -26.80 2.49 -7.70
CA ASP A 76 -26.34 3.81 -8.11
C ASP A 76 -25.04 4.18 -7.37
N TYR A 77 -23.93 4.21 -8.08
CA TYR A 77 -22.61 4.58 -7.55
C TYR A 77 -22.22 6.05 -7.82
N ARG A 78 -23.08 6.84 -8.51
CA ARG A 78 -22.81 8.24 -8.79
C ARG A 78 -22.51 9.07 -7.53
N PRO A 79 -23.13 8.82 -6.36
CA PRO A 79 -22.80 9.55 -5.12
C PRO A 79 -21.36 9.35 -4.61
N THR A 80 -20.61 8.36 -5.13
CA THR A 80 -19.20 8.14 -4.75
C THR A 80 -18.27 9.18 -5.34
N THR A 81 -18.55 9.68 -6.55
CA THR A 81 -17.71 10.64 -7.26
C THR A 81 -17.51 11.97 -6.52
N PRO A 82 -18.55 12.63 -6.00
CA PRO A 82 -18.37 13.85 -5.20
C PRO A 82 -17.54 13.62 -3.94
N TRP A 83 -17.67 12.45 -3.32
CA TRP A 83 -16.88 12.11 -2.16
C TRP A 83 -15.40 11.90 -2.53
N LEU A 84 -15.11 11.17 -3.61
CA LEU A 84 -13.72 10.93 -4.07
C LEU A 84 -13.04 12.23 -4.53
N LYS A 85 -13.79 13.18 -5.11
CA LYS A 85 -13.24 14.49 -5.52
C LYS A 85 -12.70 15.35 -4.37
N GLN A 86 -13.01 15.00 -3.12
CA GLN A 86 -12.46 15.70 -1.94
C GLN A 86 -11.00 15.35 -1.66
N PHE A 87 -10.47 14.33 -2.32
CA PHE A 87 -9.12 13.83 -2.08
C PHE A 87 -8.19 14.14 -3.26
N SER A 88 -7.05 14.72 -2.93
CA SER A 88 -5.93 14.87 -3.86
C SER A 88 -4.85 13.84 -3.52
N ARG A 89 -4.19 13.32 -4.53
CA ARG A 89 -3.05 12.44 -4.34
C ARG A 89 -1.89 13.22 -3.71
N ASN A 90 -1.34 12.69 -2.62
CA ASN A 90 -0.03 13.10 -2.12
C ASN A 90 1.04 12.25 -2.83
N PRO A 91 1.91 12.82 -3.69
CA PRO A 91 2.96 12.07 -4.36
C PRO A 91 4.15 11.74 -3.45
N TYR A 92 4.25 12.38 -2.28
CA TYR A 92 5.37 12.27 -1.33
C TYR A 92 4.89 11.89 0.09
N PRO A 93 4.19 10.76 0.26
CA PRO A 93 3.70 10.37 1.57
C PRO A 93 4.87 10.00 2.48
N LYS A 94 4.79 10.43 3.74
CA LYS A 94 5.80 10.10 4.77
C LYS A 94 5.53 8.76 5.47
N THR A 95 4.40 8.16 5.21
CA THR A 95 4.08 6.78 5.58
C THR A 95 3.62 6.04 4.34
N VAL A 96 4.25 4.93 4.05
CA VAL A 96 3.86 4.03 2.95
C VAL A 96 3.62 2.65 3.53
N LEU A 97 2.45 2.09 3.23
CA LEU A 97 2.11 0.70 3.49
C LEU A 97 1.85 0.04 2.14
N TRP A 98 2.61 -0.99 1.83
CA TRP A 98 2.55 -1.66 0.54
C TRP A 98 2.76 -3.15 0.68
N GLU A 99 1.78 -3.95 0.28
CA GLU A 99 1.96 -5.37 0.08
C GLU A 99 2.14 -5.63 -1.41
N ASP A 100 3.35 -6.08 -1.79
CA ASP A 100 3.68 -6.49 -3.14
C ASP A 100 3.41 -7.98 -3.32
N PHE A 101 2.62 -8.33 -4.33
CA PHE A 101 2.24 -9.70 -4.65
C PHE A 101 2.01 -9.87 -6.14
N ASP A 102 2.15 -11.10 -6.58
CA ASP A 102 1.84 -11.48 -7.96
C ASP A 102 0.35 -11.77 -8.10
N MET A 103 -0.37 -10.92 -8.83
CA MET A 103 -1.78 -11.13 -9.16
C MET A 103 -1.99 -11.50 -10.64
N ASP A 104 -1.10 -11.02 -11.51
CA ASP A 104 -1.24 -11.10 -12.97
C ASP A 104 0.01 -11.71 -13.65
N GLY A 105 0.78 -12.50 -12.92
CA GLY A 105 2.07 -13.06 -13.37
C GLY A 105 3.24 -12.08 -13.23
N ARG A 106 3.04 -10.96 -12.53
CA ARG A 106 4.07 -9.92 -12.35
C ARG A 106 4.00 -9.27 -10.97
N HIS A 107 5.14 -9.17 -10.34
CA HIS A 107 5.33 -8.28 -9.22
C HIS A 107 5.52 -6.84 -9.70
N ARG A 108 5.13 -5.87 -8.89
CA ARG A 108 5.38 -4.46 -9.18
C ARG A 108 6.82 -4.10 -8.83
N SER A 109 7.45 -3.30 -9.68
CA SER A 109 8.82 -2.84 -9.46
C SER A 109 8.92 -1.75 -8.39
N GLY A 110 7.83 -1.01 -8.12
CA GLY A 110 7.89 0.06 -7.15
C GLY A 110 6.54 0.60 -6.71
N PHE A 111 6.55 1.29 -5.58
CA PHE A 111 5.38 1.94 -4.99
C PHE A 111 5.80 3.24 -4.28
N TYR A 112 5.21 4.37 -4.63
CA TYR A 112 5.63 5.71 -4.22
C TYR A 112 7.13 5.95 -4.52
N ASN A 113 7.95 6.16 -3.49
CA ASN A 113 9.38 6.40 -3.59
C ASN A 113 10.25 5.15 -3.30
N LEU A 114 9.62 3.98 -3.18
CA LEU A 114 10.30 2.68 -3.06
C LEU A 114 10.34 1.97 -4.42
N GLN A 115 11.51 1.44 -4.78
CA GLN A 115 11.70 0.54 -5.92
C GLN A 115 12.36 -0.76 -5.43
N VAL A 116 11.83 -1.91 -5.85
CA VAL A 116 12.39 -3.22 -5.55
C VAL A 116 13.43 -3.57 -6.61
N LEU A 117 14.69 -3.68 -6.21
CA LEU A 117 15.81 -4.04 -7.10
C LEU A 117 16.07 -5.55 -7.10
N ALA A 118 15.88 -6.19 -5.94
CA ALA A 118 15.91 -7.64 -5.79
C ALA A 118 14.90 -8.05 -4.72
N ARG A 119 14.04 -9.00 -5.04
CA ARG A 119 13.06 -9.53 -4.11
C ARG A 119 13.75 -10.45 -3.09
N PRO A 120 13.28 -10.47 -1.82
CA PRO A 120 13.83 -11.40 -0.81
C PRO A 120 13.43 -12.85 -1.11
N SER A 121 12.27 -13.06 -1.71
CA SER A 121 11.70 -14.36 -2.04
C SER A 121 10.61 -14.20 -3.12
N ASP A 122 10.03 -15.32 -3.58
CA ASP A 122 8.84 -15.33 -4.45
C ASP A 122 7.53 -15.16 -3.67
N ASN A 123 7.60 -15.05 -2.34
CA ASN A 123 6.44 -14.79 -1.50
C ASN A 123 5.93 -13.35 -1.64
N ARG A 124 4.76 -13.08 -1.08
CA ARG A 124 4.29 -11.72 -0.88
C ARG A 124 5.22 -11.00 0.09
N THR A 125 5.52 -9.76 -0.19
CA THR A 125 6.39 -8.94 0.65
C THR A 125 5.64 -7.68 1.07
N ASN A 126 5.60 -7.42 2.36
CA ASN A 126 5.06 -6.18 2.92
C ASN A 126 6.19 -5.19 3.20
N TYR A 127 6.00 -3.98 2.72
CA TYR A 127 6.89 -2.84 2.94
C TYR A 127 6.13 -1.79 3.74
N GLU A 128 6.62 -1.47 4.92
CA GLU A 128 6.15 -0.37 5.74
C GLU A 128 7.27 0.65 5.88
N MET A 129 7.04 1.88 5.45
CA MET A 129 7.99 2.98 5.55
C MET A 129 7.41 4.13 6.34
N ASN A 130 8.19 4.66 7.28
CA ASN A 130 7.88 5.89 7.99
C ASN A 130 9.06 6.86 7.92
N ILE A 131 8.78 8.13 7.62
CA ILE A 131 9.78 9.20 7.52
C ILE A 131 9.51 10.25 8.59
N ASN A 132 10.43 10.39 9.55
CA ASN A 132 10.38 11.40 10.60
C ASN A 132 11.63 12.30 10.52
N GLY A 133 11.46 13.54 10.04
CA GLY A 133 12.60 14.41 9.73
C GLY A 133 13.52 13.74 8.72
N ASN A 134 14.80 13.55 9.08
CA ASN A 134 15.79 12.86 8.24
C ASN A 134 16.02 11.39 8.62
N HIS A 135 15.15 10.81 9.43
CA HIS A 135 15.16 9.38 9.74
C HIS A 135 14.09 8.66 8.93
N VAL A 136 14.50 7.63 8.19
CA VAL A 136 13.63 6.73 7.44
C VAL A 136 13.68 5.37 8.09
N ASP A 137 12.54 4.90 8.57
CA ASP A 137 12.39 3.55 9.10
C ASP A 137 11.61 2.69 8.10
N LEU A 138 12.22 1.58 7.70
CA LEU A 138 11.65 0.57 6.81
C LEU A 138 11.47 -0.74 7.58
N ARG A 139 10.26 -1.28 7.50
CA ARG A 139 9.96 -2.64 7.93
C ARG A 139 9.63 -3.46 6.71
N ILE A 140 10.36 -4.56 6.49
CA ILE A 140 10.18 -5.42 5.33
C ILE A 140 9.95 -6.85 5.82
N SER A 141 8.81 -7.42 5.45
CA SER A 141 8.38 -8.73 5.93
C SER A 141 7.86 -9.60 4.79
N ASP A 142 8.17 -10.88 4.82
CA ASP A 142 7.42 -11.88 4.06
C ASP A 142 6.02 -12.03 4.65
N VAL A 143 5.02 -12.18 3.80
CA VAL A 143 3.62 -12.33 4.19
C VAL A 143 3.09 -13.68 3.76
N LYS A 144 2.68 -14.49 4.73
CA LYS A 144 2.03 -15.78 4.50
C LYS A 144 0.54 -15.67 4.80
N TYR A 145 -0.27 -16.04 3.83
CA TYR A 145 -1.73 -16.14 3.99
C TYR A 145 -2.14 -17.55 4.32
N THR A 146 -2.92 -17.71 5.39
CA THR A 146 -3.54 -18.97 5.77
C THR A 146 -5.05 -18.82 5.68
N THR A 147 -5.68 -19.49 4.70
CA THR A 147 -7.12 -19.47 4.53
C THR A 147 -7.79 -20.31 5.60
N VAL A 148 -8.73 -19.74 6.35
CA VAL A 148 -9.45 -20.40 7.45
C VAL A 148 -10.92 -20.67 7.11
N GLN A 149 -11.45 -20.01 6.10
CA GLN A 149 -12.80 -20.26 5.59
C GLN A 149 -12.81 -20.15 4.07
N LYS A 150 -13.25 -21.23 3.43
CA LYS A 150 -13.43 -21.31 1.98
C LYS A 150 -14.87 -21.72 1.68
N ASP A 151 -15.47 -21.06 0.69
CA ASP A 151 -16.78 -21.44 0.20
C ASP A 151 -16.69 -22.77 -0.58
N PRO A 152 -17.57 -23.75 -0.28
CA PRO A 152 -17.52 -25.05 -0.94
C PRO A 152 -18.04 -25.03 -2.39
N GLN A 153 -18.90 -24.07 -2.74
CA GLN A 153 -19.55 -24.03 -4.06
C GLN A 153 -18.65 -23.39 -5.12
N TRP A 154 -18.02 -22.25 -4.81
CA TRP A 154 -17.25 -21.43 -5.75
C TRP A 154 -15.76 -21.44 -5.45
N GLY A 155 -15.36 -22.04 -4.32
CA GLY A 155 -13.98 -22.06 -3.89
C GLY A 155 -13.45 -20.70 -3.44
N ILE A 156 -14.32 -19.74 -3.14
CA ILE A 156 -13.94 -18.39 -2.72
C ILE A 156 -13.33 -18.45 -1.32
N GLU A 157 -12.14 -17.88 -1.16
CA GLU A 157 -11.49 -17.76 0.14
C GLU A 157 -12.10 -16.59 0.92
N MET A 158 -12.99 -16.92 1.87
CA MET A 158 -13.81 -15.95 2.59
C MET A 158 -13.06 -15.25 3.72
N LYS A 159 -12.22 -16.00 4.45
CA LYS A 159 -11.42 -15.50 5.57
C LYS A 159 -10.03 -16.09 5.57
N PHE A 160 -9.07 -15.32 6.04
CA PHE A 160 -7.67 -15.72 6.16
C PHE A 160 -6.97 -14.96 7.30
N TYR A 161 -5.88 -15.52 7.78
CA TYR A 161 -4.91 -14.84 8.62
C TYR A 161 -3.68 -14.46 7.79
N ARG A 162 -3.00 -13.40 8.20
CA ARG A 162 -1.69 -12.99 7.69
C ARG A 162 -0.65 -13.17 8.78
N ASP A 163 0.37 -13.95 8.49
CA ASP A 163 1.54 -14.11 9.34
C ASP A 163 2.70 -13.36 8.69
N TYR A 164 3.44 -12.63 9.50
CA TYR A 164 4.57 -11.83 9.05
C TYR A 164 5.86 -12.37 9.63
N SER A 165 6.89 -12.51 8.81
CA SER A 165 8.25 -12.85 9.21
C SER A 165 9.24 -11.86 8.62
N GLU A 166 10.35 -11.58 9.32
CA GLU A 166 11.39 -10.67 8.82
C GLU A 166 11.89 -11.17 7.46
N ALA A 167 11.82 -10.33 6.42
CA ALA A 167 12.40 -10.63 5.13
C ALA A 167 13.87 -10.28 5.10
N THR A 168 14.68 -11.13 4.48
CA THR A 168 16.14 -10.96 4.36
C THR A 168 16.62 -11.32 2.96
N GLY A 169 17.75 -10.73 2.53
CA GLY A 169 18.38 -11.05 1.25
C GLY A 169 17.82 -10.30 0.05
N GLY A 170 16.99 -9.28 0.29
CA GLY A 170 16.46 -8.40 -0.73
C GLY A 170 17.28 -7.13 -0.95
N LYS A 171 16.89 -6.36 -1.96
CA LYS A 171 17.47 -5.05 -2.25
C LYS A 171 16.39 -4.08 -2.70
N VAL A 172 16.38 -2.90 -2.08
CA VAL A 172 15.47 -1.80 -2.45
C VAL A 172 16.24 -0.54 -2.79
N ARG A 173 15.64 0.29 -3.65
CA ARG A 173 16.05 1.67 -3.87
C ARG A 173 15.05 2.58 -3.21
N LEU A 174 15.55 3.49 -2.39
CA LEU A 174 14.76 4.55 -1.79
C LEU A 174 15.06 5.85 -2.51
N TYR A 175 14.08 6.40 -3.22
CA TYR A 175 14.16 7.72 -3.82
C TYR A 175 13.83 8.80 -2.80
N LEU A 176 14.57 9.92 -2.85
CA LEU A 176 14.49 11.02 -1.90
C LEU A 176 14.40 12.37 -2.59
N CYS A 177 13.66 13.29 -1.97
CA CYS A 177 13.54 14.70 -2.37
C CYS A 177 13.28 15.57 -1.14
N GLU A 178 13.33 16.89 -1.30
CA GLU A 178 13.14 17.86 -0.22
C GLU A 178 11.75 17.78 0.46
N GLN A 179 10.74 17.25 -0.25
CA GLN A 179 9.41 17.02 0.34
C GLN A 179 9.40 15.85 1.33
N LEU A 180 10.36 14.93 1.22
CA LEU A 180 10.48 13.76 2.09
C LEU A 180 11.47 13.99 3.23
N VAL A 181 12.67 14.50 2.93
CA VAL A 181 13.78 14.72 3.87
C VAL A 181 14.52 16.03 3.53
N ASP A 182 15.27 16.57 4.47
CA ASP A 182 16.19 17.71 4.24
C ASP A 182 17.50 17.17 3.64
N LEU A 183 17.67 17.29 2.31
CA LEU A 183 18.85 16.79 1.59
C LEU A 183 20.14 17.54 1.95
N SER A 184 20.06 18.70 2.61
CA SER A 184 21.25 19.43 3.10
C SER A 184 21.90 18.78 4.31
N LYS A 185 21.17 17.91 5.01
CA LYS A 185 21.57 17.20 6.23
C LYS A 185 21.80 15.71 5.98
N PRO A 186 22.54 15.02 6.86
CA PRO A 186 22.62 13.56 6.82
C PRO A 186 21.24 12.90 6.97
N VAL A 187 21.01 11.85 6.19
CA VAL A 187 19.84 10.96 6.30
C VAL A 187 20.27 9.69 7.03
N GLU A 188 19.46 9.22 7.95
CA GLU A 188 19.63 7.93 8.60
C GLU A 188 18.52 6.99 8.15
N ILE A 189 18.88 5.73 7.82
CA ILE A 189 17.93 4.72 7.38
C ILE A 189 18.12 3.45 8.21
N THR A 190 17.01 2.98 8.75
CA THR A 190 16.92 1.66 9.40
C THR A 190 16.07 0.71 8.55
N ILE A 191 16.44 -0.56 8.50
CA ILE A 191 15.61 -1.64 7.97
C ILE A 191 15.50 -2.71 9.04
N ASN A 192 14.26 -3.07 9.41
CA ASN A 192 13.95 -4.04 10.45
C ASN A 192 14.71 -3.74 11.75
N GLY A 193 14.76 -2.46 12.14
CA GLY A 193 15.44 -1.98 13.34
C GLY A 193 16.96 -1.91 13.26
N LYS A 194 17.58 -2.34 12.15
CA LYS A 194 19.03 -2.27 11.95
C LYS A 194 19.38 -1.05 11.12
N LYS A 195 20.35 -0.25 11.57
CA LYS A 195 20.87 0.88 10.79
C LYS A 195 21.63 0.36 9.57
N VAL A 196 21.17 0.72 8.38
CA VAL A 196 21.75 0.31 7.09
C VAL A 196 22.44 1.47 6.35
N PHE A 197 22.08 2.72 6.70
CA PHE A 197 22.69 3.90 6.11
C PHE A 197 22.70 5.07 7.10
N SER A 198 23.78 5.87 7.06
CA SER A 198 23.84 7.18 7.71
C SER A 198 24.83 8.06 6.95
N GLY A 199 24.35 9.15 6.36
CA GLY A 199 25.20 10.05 5.59
C GLY A 199 24.44 11.05 4.73
N LYS A 200 25.22 11.91 4.03
CA LYS A 200 24.65 12.84 3.08
C LYS A 200 24.30 12.14 1.77
N VAL A 201 23.15 12.49 1.21
CA VAL A 201 22.68 11.99 -0.09
C VAL A 201 22.86 13.11 -1.11
N LYS A 202 23.47 12.79 -2.25
CA LYS A 202 23.75 13.75 -3.31
C LYS A 202 22.68 13.70 -4.39
N ALA A 203 22.18 14.87 -4.77
CA ALA A 203 21.34 15.00 -5.95
C ALA A 203 22.12 14.69 -7.23
N SER A 204 21.48 14.03 -8.18
CA SER A 204 22.06 13.70 -9.49
C SER A 204 21.01 13.68 -10.59
N LEU A 205 21.41 14.04 -11.79
CA LEU A 205 20.55 13.91 -12.98
C LEU A 205 20.17 12.44 -13.23
N GLN A 206 21.08 11.52 -12.96
CA GLN A 206 20.82 10.09 -13.09
C GLN A 206 19.64 9.64 -12.22
N SER A 207 19.55 10.14 -10.98
CA SER A 207 18.42 9.84 -10.09
C SER A 207 17.10 10.34 -10.68
N MET A 208 17.09 11.58 -11.19
CA MET A 208 15.89 12.16 -11.81
C MET A 208 15.45 11.36 -13.04
N VAL A 209 16.38 11.00 -13.92
CA VAL A 209 16.10 10.19 -15.11
C VAL A 209 15.58 8.80 -14.72
N SER A 210 16.24 8.13 -13.75
CA SER A 210 15.84 6.80 -13.29
C SER A 210 14.44 6.78 -12.70
N SER A 211 14.11 7.76 -11.84
CA SER A 211 12.78 7.83 -11.25
C SER A 211 11.70 8.22 -12.27
N CYS A 212 12.03 9.07 -13.24
CA CYS A 212 11.13 9.40 -14.34
C CYS A 212 10.82 8.18 -15.20
N ALA A 213 11.84 7.37 -15.53
CA ALA A 213 11.70 6.15 -16.31
C ALA A 213 10.90 5.06 -15.56
N GLU A 214 11.09 4.96 -14.23
CA GLU A 214 10.38 3.98 -13.40
C GLU A 214 8.88 4.29 -13.27
N TYR A 215 8.55 5.56 -13.01
CA TYR A 215 7.20 5.91 -12.61
C TYR A 215 6.35 6.56 -13.71
N PHE A 216 6.96 7.11 -14.76
CA PHE A 216 6.28 7.89 -15.81
C PHE A 216 5.34 8.96 -15.24
N ASP A 217 5.73 9.58 -14.12
CA ASP A 217 4.92 10.51 -13.35
C ASP A 217 5.73 11.79 -13.06
N PRO A 218 5.33 12.96 -13.61
CA PRO A 218 6.07 14.21 -13.43
C PRO A 218 6.12 14.68 -11.96
N CYS A 219 5.21 14.22 -11.10
CA CYS A 219 5.25 14.49 -9.66
C CYS A 219 6.17 13.55 -8.89
N ARG A 220 6.79 12.57 -9.57
CA ARG A 220 7.66 11.54 -8.94
C ARG A 220 9.05 11.54 -9.55
N VAL A 221 9.57 12.73 -9.83
CA VAL A 221 10.95 12.93 -10.26
C VAL A 221 11.80 13.24 -9.04
N TYR A 222 12.61 12.26 -8.64
CA TYR A 222 13.41 12.35 -7.41
C TYR A 222 14.87 12.71 -7.72
N PRO A 223 15.42 13.77 -7.09
CA PRO A 223 16.80 14.18 -7.33
C PRO A 223 17.85 13.23 -6.74
N ALA A 224 17.48 12.40 -5.76
CA ALA A 224 18.42 11.54 -5.07
C ALA A 224 17.84 10.14 -4.83
N TYR A 225 18.73 9.14 -4.69
CA TYR A 225 18.35 7.79 -4.24
C TYR A 225 19.48 7.13 -3.44
N ILE A 226 19.11 6.09 -2.71
CA ILE A 226 20.02 5.19 -2.01
C ILE A 226 19.59 3.75 -2.30
N ASP A 227 20.56 2.90 -2.68
CA ASP A 227 20.35 1.46 -2.82
C ASP A 227 20.72 0.76 -1.51
N LEU A 228 19.81 -0.05 -0.99
CA LEU A 228 19.87 -0.68 0.31
C LEU A 228 19.67 -2.19 0.16
N ALA A 229 20.59 -2.98 0.74
CA ALA A 229 20.42 -4.42 0.91
C ALA A 229 19.98 -4.73 2.35
N TYR A 230 19.21 -5.80 2.53
CA TYR A 230 18.68 -6.24 3.83
C TYR A 230 18.58 -7.75 3.94
#